data_a7947b7a8dd47ff62865d9efb879231b
#
_entry.id   a7947b7a8dd47ff62865d9efb879231b
#
_cell.length_a   1.000
_cell.length_b   1.000
_cell.length_c   1.000
_cell.angle_alpha   90.00
_cell.angle_beta   90.00
_cell.angle_gamma   90.00
#
_symmetry.space_group_name_H-M   'P 1'
#
loop_
_entity.id
_entity.type
_entity.pdbx_description
1 polymer ?
#
loop_
_entity_poly.entity_id
_entity_poly.type
_entity_poly.pdbx_seq_one_letter_code
_entity_poly.pdbx_strand_id
1 'polypeptide(L)'
;MRVLPVLALTALTGCSTIQLVYNQSDDLLYWWMDAYVDFQDNQKQFTRDALSNLQRWHHQQQLPEYVALLKRLQTMAPNDITPAQVCAVTEDMKSSFTSVLRFIEPEATRLGVQLTPEQLRNMRKRYDKTNKDWREDWLEGSAEKRLKYRTKQALNRIEDFYGRLDAPQREVLNQWLSESVFDAATSYAERERRQADSLQTLQRMAQTGEASATTQALLHGWIERSFNSPIERHRAYGQALWQENCEGFAKLHNSTTPAQRQRLLESLRGYENDFRALMSKK
;
A
#
# COMPACT_ATOMS: atom_id res chain seq x y z
N MET A 1 -61.22 -11.58 -13.96
CA MET A 1 -60.26 -11.62 -12.82
C MET A 1 -58.87 -11.68 -13.43
N ARG A 2 -58.14 -10.58 -13.39
CA ARG A 2 -56.75 -10.51 -13.87
C ARG A 2 -55.84 -10.60 -12.65
N VAL A 3 -55.04 -11.65 -12.60
CA VAL A 3 -54.03 -11.87 -11.56
C VAL A 3 -52.74 -11.17 -12.01
N LEU A 4 -52.33 -10.11 -11.32
CA LEU A 4 -51.04 -9.48 -11.47
C LEU A 4 -49.96 -10.35 -10.81
N PRO A 5 -48.84 -10.64 -11.47
CA PRO A 5 -47.70 -11.23 -10.77
C PRO A 5 -46.96 -10.11 -10.02
N VAL A 6 -46.86 -10.24 -8.72
CA VAL A 6 -45.97 -9.46 -7.87
C VAL A 6 -44.54 -9.88 -8.19
N LEU A 7 -43.79 -9.03 -8.93
CA LEU A 7 -42.34 -9.17 -9.08
C LEU A 7 -41.71 -8.85 -7.72
N ALA A 8 -41.28 -9.87 -7.00
CA ALA A 8 -40.40 -9.74 -5.85
C ALA A 8 -39.02 -9.27 -6.39
N LEU A 9 -38.71 -7.98 -6.24
CA LEU A 9 -37.33 -7.47 -6.37
C LEU A 9 -36.51 -8.07 -5.23
N THR A 10 -35.84 -9.18 -5.48
CA THR A 10 -34.77 -9.66 -4.64
C THR A 10 -33.62 -8.64 -4.76
N ALA A 11 -33.45 -7.82 -3.73
CA ALA A 11 -32.27 -6.99 -3.55
C ALA A 11 -31.06 -7.93 -3.54
N LEU A 12 -30.38 -8.08 -4.66
CA LEU A 12 -29.06 -8.63 -4.75
C LEU A 12 -28.14 -7.65 -3.97
N THR A 13 -27.92 -7.96 -2.69
CA THR A 13 -26.81 -7.37 -1.92
C THR A 13 -25.52 -7.87 -2.57
N GLY A 14 -25.12 -7.23 -3.66
CA GLY A 14 -23.87 -7.53 -4.35
C GLY A 14 -22.74 -7.28 -3.37
N CYS A 15 -21.90 -8.28 -3.13
CA CYS A 15 -20.62 -8.07 -2.46
C CYS A 15 -19.88 -6.95 -3.21
N SER A 16 -19.41 -5.94 -2.48
CA SER A 16 -18.59 -4.90 -3.11
C SER A 16 -17.31 -5.52 -3.67
N THR A 17 -16.70 -4.86 -4.65
CA THR A 17 -15.41 -5.28 -5.21
C THR A 17 -14.36 -5.45 -4.10
N ILE A 18 -14.41 -4.62 -3.06
CA ILE A 18 -13.49 -4.70 -1.91
C ILE A 18 -13.68 -6.01 -1.16
N GLN A 19 -14.91 -6.40 -0.86
CA GLN A 19 -15.18 -7.66 -0.18
C GLN A 19 -14.74 -8.87 -0.99
N LEU A 20 -14.93 -8.83 -2.32
CA LEU A 20 -14.48 -9.90 -3.21
C LEU A 20 -12.96 -10.04 -3.21
N VAL A 21 -12.25 -8.92 -3.41
CA VAL A 21 -10.77 -8.89 -3.44
C VAL A 21 -10.20 -9.27 -2.07
N TYR A 22 -10.79 -8.80 -0.98
CA TYR A 22 -10.35 -9.14 0.37
C TYR A 22 -10.48 -10.64 0.66
N ASN A 23 -11.60 -11.24 0.30
CA ASN A 23 -11.83 -12.67 0.52
C ASN A 23 -10.89 -13.60 -0.27
N GLN A 24 -10.22 -13.06 -1.30
CA GLN A 24 -9.22 -13.77 -2.12
C GLN A 24 -7.79 -13.23 -1.89
N SER A 25 -7.60 -12.42 -0.85
CA SER A 25 -6.33 -11.70 -0.66
C SER A 25 -5.16 -12.64 -0.38
N ASP A 26 -5.35 -13.76 0.29
CA ASP A 26 -4.33 -14.77 0.54
C ASP A 26 -3.86 -15.44 -0.76
N ASP A 27 -4.78 -15.83 -1.65
CA ASP A 27 -4.44 -16.38 -2.97
C ASP A 27 -3.75 -15.32 -3.85
N LEU A 28 -4.25 -14.09 -3.87
CA LEU A 28 -3.65 -13.00 -4.64
C LEU A 28 -2.24 -12.68 -4.16
N LEU A 29 -2.02 -12.65 -2.85
CA LEU A 29 -0.71 -12.47 -2.24
C LEU A 29 0.22 -13.64 -2.55
N TYR A 30 -0.29 -14.88 -2.49
CA TYR A 30 0.47 -16.07 -2.86
C TYR A 30 0.98 -15.98 -4.30
N TRP A 31 0.12 -15.71 -5.26
CA TRP A 31 0.52 -15.60 -6.67
C TRP A 31 1.47 -14.44 -6.94
N TRP A 32 1.27 -13.31 -6.25
CA TRP A 32 2.20 -12.20 -6.33
C TRP A 32 3.59 -12.56 -5.79
N MET A 33 3.66 -13.24 -4.65
CA MET A 33 4.94 -13.70 -4.06
C MET A 33 5.59 -14.77 -4.94
N ASP A 34 4.81 -15.73 -5.45
CA ASP A 34 5.29 -16.79 -6.32
C ASP A 34 5.93 -16.26 -7.61
N ALA A 35 5.37 -15.18 -8.17
CA ALA A 35 5.95 -14.49 -9.32
C ALA A 35 7.35 -13.88 -9.05
N TYR A 36 7.73 -13.68 -7.79
CA TYR A 36 9.07 -13.24 -7.38
C TYR A 36 9.96 -14.40 -6.98
N VAL A 37 9.44 -15.32 -6.19
CA VAL A 37 10.22 -16.36 -5.50
C VAL A 37 10.30 -17.63 -6.30
N ASP A 38 9.22 -18.02 -7.03
CA ASP A 38 9.07 -19.31 -7.69
C ASP A 38 9.14 -20.44 -6.64
N PHE A 39 8.07 -20.59 -5.86
CA PHE A 39 8.03 -21.51 -4.73
C PHE A 39 8.17 -22.98 -5.15
N GLN A 40 9.03 -23.70 -4.47
CA GLN A 40 9.15 -25.14 -4.60
C GLN A 40 7.94 -25.85 -3.96
N ASP A 41 7.66 -27.09 -4.34
CA ASP A 41 6.49 -27.84 -3.89
C ASP A 41 6.38 -27.94 -2.36
N ASN A 42 7.51 -28.13 -1.68
CA ASN A 42 7.59 -28.18 -0.22
C ASN A 42 7.34 -26.80 0.46
N GLN A 43 7.45 -25.70 -0.27
CA GLN A 43 7.21 -24.32 0.24
C GLN A 43 5.77 -23.86 -0.01
N LYS A 44 5.10 -24.39 -1.04
CA LYS A 44 3.79 -23.92 -1.50
C LYS A 44 2.74 -24.02 -0.40
N GLN A 45 2.58 -25.20 0.20
CA GLN A 45 1.56 -25.41 1.23
C GLN A 45 1.86 -24.55 2.47
N PHE A 46 3.11 -24.54 2.93
CA PHE A 46 3.53 -23.71 4.06
C PHE A 46 3.22 -22.23 3.83
N THR A 47 3.52 -21.70 2.63
CA THR A 47 3.25 -20.31 2.30
C THR A 47 1.75 -19.99 2.27
N ARG A 48 0.93 -20.88 1.70
CA ARG A 48 -0.52 -20.72 1.69
C ARG A 48 -1.10 -20.72 3.10
N ASP A 49 -0.66 -21.63 3.96
CA ASP A 49 -1.09 -21.70 5.35
C ASP A 49 -0.70 -20.43 6.13
N ALA A 50 0.51 -19.92 5.93
CA ALA A 50 0.99 -18.68 6.53
C ALA A 50 0.15 -17.46 6.09
N LEU A 51 -0.17 -17.37 4.80
CA LEU A 51 -1.00 -16.28 4.25
C LEU A 51 -2.47 -16.39 4.70
N SER A 52 -3.04 -17.58 4.79
CA SER A 52 -4.37 -17.79 5.34
C SER A 52 -4.44 -17.43 6.83
N ASN A 53 -3.41 -17.75 7.60
CA ASN A 53 -3.28 -17.31 9.00
C ASN A 53 -3.16 -15.79 9.11
N LEU A 54 -2.38 -15.16 8.22
CA LEU A 54 -2.26 -13.70 8.15
C LEU A 54 -3.62 -13.07 7.85
N GLN A 55 -4.35 -13.56 6.85
CA GLN A 55 -5.66 -13.03 6.50
C GLN A 55 -6.64 -13.13 7.68
N ARG A 56 -6.65 -14.26 8.38
CA ARG A 56 -7.50 -14.47 9.57
C ARG A 56 -7.16 -13.51 10.70
N TRP A 57 -5.86 -13.35 11.00
CA TRP A 57 -5.40 -12.38 11.99
C TRP A 57 -5.73 -10.94 11.57
N HIS A 58 -5.50 -10.58 10.31
CA HIS A 58 -5.81 -9.27 9.76
C HIS A 58 -7.31 -8.96 9.88
N HIS A 59 -8.15 -9.92 9.57
CA HIS A 59 -9.59 -9.83 9.70
C HIS A 59 -10.01 -9.53 11.15
N GLN A 60 -9.39 -10.20 12.13
CA GLN A 60 -9.76 -10.08 13.54
C GLN A 60 -9.15 -8.85 14.22
N GLN A 61 -7.94 -8.46 13.84
CA GLN A 61 -7.18 -7.43 14.55
C GLN A 61 -7.06 -6.12 13.78
N GLN A 62 -6.93 -6.16 12.45
CA GLN A 62 -6.66 -4.96 11.66
C GLN A 62 -7.95 -4.31 11.12
N LEU A 63 -8.95 -5.07 10.70
CA LEU A 63 -10.20 -4.47 10.22
C LEU A 63 -10.89 -3.58 11.25
N PRO A 64 -10.95 -3.91 12.56
CA PRO A 64 -11.47 -3.00 13.59
C PRO A 64 -10.71 -1.67 13.64
N GLU A 65 -9.38 -1.69 13.56
CA GLU A 65 -8.53 -0.51 13.55
C GLU A 65 -8.79 0.37 12.30
N TYR A 66 -8.96 -0.27 11.14
CA TYR A 66 -9.31 0.45 9.92
C TYR A 66 -10.70 1.07 9.98
N VAL A 67 -11.68 0.42 10.60
CA VAL A 67 -13.00 1.02 10.85
C VAL A 67 -12.87 2.23 11.77
N ALA A 68 -12.05 2.16 12.82
CA ALA A 68 -11.80 3.30 13.71
C ALA A 68 -11.13 4.47 12.96
N LEU A 69 -10.12 4.18 12.13
CA LEU A 69 -9.47 5.19 11.29
C LEU A 69 -10.46 5.83 10.30
N LEU A 70 -11.27 5.03 9.60
CA LEU A 70 -12.29 5.54 8.68
C LEU A 70 -13.30 6.45 9.36
N LYS A 71 -13.75 6.13 10.57
CA LYS A 71 -14.62 7.02 11.35
C LYS A 71 -13.95 8.36 11.67
N ARG A 72 -12.68 8.34 12.06
CA ARG A 72 -11.93 9.58 12.29
C ARG A 72 -11.81 10.40 11.01
N LEU A 73 -11.50 9.77 9.87
CA LEU A 73 -11.47 10.44 8.56
C LEU A 73 -12.83 11.04 8.18
N GLN A 74 -13.93 10.35 8.48
CA GLN A 74 -15.28 10.88 8.25
C GLN A 74 -15.60 12.13 9.06
N THR A 75 -15.04 12.28 10.27
CA THR A 75 -15.19 13.51 11.08
C THR A 75 -14.32 14.65 10.56
N MET A 76 -13.21 14.34 9.90
CA MET A 76 -12.30 15.32 9.32
C MET A 76 -12.78 15.81 7.93
N ALA A 77 -13.31 14.92 7.11
CA ALA A 77 -13.64 15.16 5.71
C ALA A 77 -14.51 16.41 5.42
N PRO A 78 -15.50 16.79 6.23
CA PRO A 78 -16.30 18.01 6.00
C PRO A 78 -15.57 19.32 6.29
N ASN A 79 -14.49 19.28 7.06
CA ASN A 79 -13.80 20.44 7.61
C ASN A 79 -12.46 20.69 6.92
N ASP A 80 -11.90 21.88 7.06
CA ASP A 80 -10.50 22.12 6.74
C ASP A 80 -9.60 21.30 7.64
N ILE A 81 -8.48 20.83 7.08
CA ILE A 81 -7.52 20.00 7.78
C ILE A 81 -6.12 20.62 7.77
N THR A 82 -5.34 20.32 8.78
CA THR A 82 -3.95 20.77 8.90
C THR A 82 -2.98 19.73 8.33
N PRO A 83 -1.77 20.13 7.91
CA PRO A 83 -0.71 19.19 7.55
C PRO A 83 -0.41 18.16 8.64
N ALA A 84 -0.41 18.60 9.90
CA ALA A 84 -0.19 17.71 11.05
C ALA A 84 -1.25 16.61 11.16
N GLN A 85 -2.51 16.92 10.88
CA GLN A 85 -3.58 15.91 10.85
C GLN A 85 -3.39 14.91 9.72
N VAL A 86 -2.96 15.34 8.54
CA VAL A 86 -2.63 14.45 7.42
C VAL A 86 -1.46 13.54 7.79
N CYS A 87 -0.38 14.11 8.33
CA CYS A 87 0.78 13.36 8.78
C CYS A 87 0.41 12.31 9.85
N ALA A 88 -0.45 12.65 10.80
CA ALA A 88 -0.92 11.70 11.81
C ALA A 88 -1.68 10.51 11.21
N VAL A 89 -2.55 10.77 10.20
CA VAL A 89 -3.25 9.69 9.48
C VAL A 89 -2.26 8.77 8.74
N THR A 90 -1.27 9.35 8.07
CA THR A 90 -0.27 8.54 7.35
C THR A 90 0.63 7.73 8.29
N GLU A 91 0.93 8.25 9.49
CA GLU A 91 1.68 7.51 10.52
C GLU A 91 0.86 6.34 11.09
N ASP A 92 -0.46 6.51 11.32
CA ASP A 92 -1.35 5.42 11.73
C ASP A 92 -1.40 4.31 10.66
N MET A 93 -1.50 4.68 9.38
CA MET A 93 -1.45 3.70 8.29
C MET A 93 -0.12 2.94 8.24
N LYS A 94 1.01 3.64 8.45
CA LYS A 94 2.33 3.04 8.54
C LYS A 94 2.44 2.10 9.74
N SER A 95 1.91 2.46 10.89
CA SER A 95 1.85 1.63 12.10
C SER A 95 1.06 0.35 11.84
N SER A 96 -0.12 0.45 11.22
CA SER A 96 -0.93 -0.71 10.84
C SER A 96 -0.17 -1.65 9.91
N PHE A 97 0.51 -1.11 8.88
CA PHE A 97 1.33 -1.90 7.97
C PHE A 97 2.50 -2.58 8.68
N THR A 98 3.17 -1.88 9.60
CA THR A 98 4.25 -2.46 10.43
C THR A 98 3.74 -3.60 11.29
N SER A 99 2.52 -3.50 11.82
CA SER A 99 1.88 -4.58 12.60
C SER A 99 1.65 -5.84 11.76
N VAL A 100 1.25 -5.69 10.49
CA VAL A 100 1.13 -6.80 9.53
C VAL A 100 2.49 -7.48 9.31
N LEU A 101 3.54 -6.70 9.08
CA LEU A 101 4.89 -7.24 8.87
C LEU A 101 5.41 -7.97 10.11
N ARG A 102 5.19 -7.43 11.31
CA ARG A 102 5.57 -8.09 12.57
C ARG A 102 4.83 -9.41 12.77
N PHE A 103 3.55 -9.47 12.41
CA PHE A 103 2.78 -10.72 12.53
C PHE A 103 3.34 -11.82 11.64
N ILE A 104 3.68 -11.51 10.39
CA ILE A 104 4.16 -12.50 9.43
C ILE A 104 5.66 -12.80 9.55
N GLU A 105 6.42 -12.00 10.31
CA GLU A 105 7.87 -12.10 10.43
C GLU A 105 8.38 -13.52 10.81
N PRO A 106 7.77 -14.26 11.78
CA PRO A 106 8.21 -15.61 12.09
C PRO A 106 8.10 -16.57 10.91
N GLU A 107 6.98 -16.53 10.19
CA GLU A 107 6.76 -17.41 9.03
C GLU A 107 7.63 -16.99 7.83
N ALA A 108 7.82 -15.69 7.63
CA ALA A 108 8.76 -15.17 6.63
C ALA A 108 10.21 -15.57 6.95
N THR A 109 10.57 -15.67 8.25
CA THR A 109 11.89 -16.17 8.66
C THR A 109 12.05 -17.63 8.30
N ARG A 110 11.05 -18.49 8.59
CA ARG A 110 11.06 -19.92 8.24
C ARG A 110 11.18 -20.14 6.75
N LEU A 111 10.49 -19.34 5.96
CA LEU A 111 10.59 -19.41 4.50
C LEU A 111 11.94 -18.90 4.00
N GLY A 112 12.42 -17.79 4.53
CA GLY A 112 13.65 -17.12 4.10
C GLY A 112 14.90 -17.99 4.23
N VAL A 113 14.98 -18.82 5.27
CA VAL A 113 16.11 -19.75 5.47
C VAL A 113 16.09 -20.95 4.51
N GLN A 114 14.96 -21.22 3.85
CA GLN A 114 14.79 -22.30 2.88
C GLN A 114 14.98 -21.84 1.44
N LEU A 115 15.23 -20.55 1.20
CA LEU A 115 15.37 -20.05 -0.16
C LEU A 115 16.65 -20.57 -0.83
N THR A 116 16.50 -21.03 -2.06
CA THR A 116 17.62 -21.53 -2.86
C THR A 116 18.33 -20.37 -3.61
N PRO A 117 19.57 -20.58 -4.03
CA PRO A 117 20.27 -19.62 -4.90
C PRO A 117 19.50 -19.33 -6.20
N GLU A 118 18.73 -20.27 -6.70
CA GLU A 118 17.91 -20.09 -7.91
C GLU A 118 16.74 -19.13 -7.64
N GLN A 119 16.04 -19.31 -6.54
CA GLN A 119 14.96 -18.42 -6.11
C GLN A 119 15.46 -16.98 -5.91
N LEU A 120 16.62 -16.78 -5.30
CA LEU A 120 17.23 -15.46 -5.18
C LEU A 120 17.60 -14.86 -6.56
N ARG A 121 18.02 -15.68 -7.55
CA ARG A 121 18.21 -15.24 -8.94
C ARG A 121 16.89 -14.83 -9.59
N ASN A 122 15.80 -15.56 -9.36
CA ASN A 122 14.47 -15.22 -9.87
C ASN A 122 13.97 -13.90 -9.30
N MET A 123 14.13 -13.68 -7.99
CA MET A 123 13.83 -12.40 -7.36
C MET A 123 14.61 -11.24 -8.00
N ARG A 124 15.91 -11.42 -8.25
CA ARG A 124 16.74 -10.41 -8.94
C ARG A 124 16.21 -10.10 -10.33
N LYS A 125 15.93 -11.12 -11.15
CA LYS A 125 15.34 -10.94 -12.50
C LYS A 125 14.01 -10.18 -12.43
N ARG A 126 13.20 -10.46 -11.43
CA ARG A 126 11.93 -9.74 -11.23
C ARG A 126 12.16 -8.29 -10.84
N TYR A 127 13.13 -8.01 -9.97
CA TYR A 127 13.51 -6.64 -9.64
C TYR A 127 14.00 -5.89 -10.88
N ASP A 128 14.88 -6.49 -11.69
CA ASP A 128 15.38 -5.88 -12.92
C ASP A 128 14.24 -5.49 -13.88
N LYS A 129 13.26 -6.39 -14.06
CA LYS A 129 12.07 -6.11 -14.87
C LYS A 129 11.27 -4.94 -14.31
N THR A 130 10.91 -4.99 -13.03
CA THR A 130 10.10 -3.92 -12.42
C THR A 130 10.86 -2.59 -12.30
N ASN A 131 12.19 -2.64 -12.27
CA ASN A 131 13.05 -1.45 -12.32
C ASN A 131 13.07 -0.81 -13.70
N LYS A 132 13.05 -1.64 -14.76
CA LYS A 132 12.92 -1.13 -16.13
C LYS A 132 11.59 -0.38 -16.29
N ASP A 133 10.46 -1.02 -15.92
CA ASP A 133 9.13 -0.41 -15.99
C ASP A 133 9.08 0.91 -15.18
N TRP A 134 9.67 0.92 -13.98
CA TRP A 134 9.72 2.11 -13.14
C TRP A 134 10.55 3.24 -13.76
N ARG A 135 11.70 2.93 -14.39
CA ARG A 135 12.52 3.96 -15.07
C ARG A 135 11.77 4.58 -16.24
N GLU A 136 11.12 3.76 -17.06
CA GLU A 136 10.34 4.22 -18.21
C GLU A 136 9.24 5.21 -17.80
N ASP A 137 8.58 4.93 -16.67
CA ASP A 137 7.47 5.74 -16.16
C ASP A 137 7.92 7.02 -15.42
N TRP A 138 8.98 6.94 -14.61
CA TRP A 138 9.29 7.98 -13.63
C TRP A 138 10.62 8.70 -13.86
N LEU A 139 11.59 8.09 -14.55
CA LEU A 139 12.95 8.60 -14.68
C LEU A 139 13.29 9.03 -16.10
N GLU A 140 12.79 8.31 -17.11
CA GLU A 140 13.15 8.54 -18.51
C GLU A 140 12.31 9.63 -19.16
N GLY A 141 12.91 10.30 -20.18
CA GLY A 141 12.28 11.37 -20.92
C GLY A 141 12.54 12.76 -20.34
N SER A 142 11.89 13.77 -20.92
CA SER A 142 12.03 15.17 -20.50
C SER A 142 11.42 15.43 -19.12
N ALA A 143 11.87 16.48 -18.44
CA ALA A 143 11.29 16.92 -17.16
C ALA A 143 9.77 17.16 -17.29
N GLU A 144 9.34 17.75 -18.42
CA GLU A 144 7.93 17.99 -18.71
C GLU A 144 7.14 16.67 -18.82
N LYS A 145 7.66 15.66 -19.53
CA LYS A 145 7.03 14.33 -19.65
C LYS A 145 6.87 13.70 -18.27
N ARG A 146 7.90 13.73 -17.44
CA ARG A 146 7.86 13.18 -16.07
C ARG A 146 6.85 13.89 -15.18
N LEU A 147 6.83 15.23 -15.22
CA LEU A 147 5.85 16.02 -14.47
C LEU A 147 4.42 15.72 -14.91
N LYS A 148 4.19 15.66 -16.22
CA LYS A 148 2.86 15.30 -16.79
C LYS A 148 2.42 13.92 -16.32
N TYR A 149 3.30 12.94 -16.31
CA TYR A 149 3.00 11.60 -15.80
C TYR A 149 2.63 11.64 -14.30
N ARG A 150 3.44 12.30 -13.46
CA ARG A 150 3.15 12.48 -12.02
C ARG A 150 1.81 13.15 -11.79
N THR A 151 1.56 14.25 -12.49
CA THR A 151 0.29 14.99 -12.40
C THR A 151 -0.90 14.10 -12.76
N LYS A 152 -0.80 13.33 -13.83
CA LYS A 152 -1.84 12.38 -14.22
C LYS A 152 -2.10 11.33 -13.13
N GLN A 153 -1.07 10.74 -12.56
CA GLN A 153 -1.21 9.73 -11.49
C GLN A 153 -1.83 10.33 -10.22
N ALA A 154 -1.39 11.51 -9.81
CA ALA A 154 -1.95 12.20 -8.66
C ALA A 154 -3.41 12.61 -8.88
N LEU A 155 -3.71 13.21 -10.05
CA LEU A 155 -5.06 13.62 -10.42
C LEU A 155 -6.05 12.45 -10.38
N ASN A 156 -5.71 11.33 -11.01
CA ASN A 156 -6.58 10.15 -11.03
C ASN A 156 -6.92 9.70 -9.60
N ARG A 157 -5.91 9.55 -8.71
CA ARG A 157 -6.12 9.11 -7.32
C ARG A 157 -6.99 10.09 -6.51
N ILE A 158 -6.82 11.38 -6.75
CA ILE A 158 -7.60 12.42 -6.05
C ILE A 158 -9.04 12.43 -6.57
N GLU A 159 -9.23 12.37 -7.89
CA GLU A 159 -10.55 12.38 -8.50
C GLU A 159 -11.38 11.11 -8.19
N ASP A 160 -10.74 9.98 -7.86
CA ASP A 160 -11.43 8.78 -7.37
C ASP A 160 -12.22 9.06 -6.06
N PHE A 161 -11.69 9.93 -5.20
CA PHE A 161 -12.30 10.25 -3.91
C PHE A 161 -13.17 11.51 -3.95
N TYR A 162 -12.68 12.57 -4.58
CA TYR A 162 -13.36 13.88 -4.57
C TYR A 162 -14.23 14.11 -5.81
N GLY A 163 -14.11 13.28 -6.84
CA GLY A 163 -14.61 13.58 -8.16
C GLY A 163 -13.75 14.61 -8.89
N ARG A 164 -14.25 15.09 -10.02
CA ARG A 164 -13.50 15.97 -10.92
C ARG A 164 -13.06 17.26 -10.21
N LEU A 165 -11.76 17.58 -10.32
CA LEU A 165 -11.21 18.84 -9.85
C LEU A 165 -11.50 19.96 -10.86
N ASP A 166 -11.84 21.15 -10.34
CA ASP A 166 -11.96 22.38 -11.15
C ASP A 166 -10.59 22.98 -11.50
N ALA A 167 -10.59 24.07 -12.27
CA ALA A 167 -9.35 24.69 -12.73
C ALA A 167 -8.49 25.28 -11.58
N PRO A 168 -9.04 25.99 -10.58
CA PRO A 168 -8.28 26.42 -9.41
C PRO A 168 -7.67 25.27 -8.60
N GLN A 169 -8.40 24.18 -8.40
CA GLN A 169 -7.91 23.02 -7.66
C GLN A 169 -6.80 22.28 -8.43
N ARG A 170 -6.92 22.19 -9.74
CA ARG A 170 -5.85 21.65 -10.61
C ARG A 170 -4.61 22.51 -10.55
N GLU A 171 -4.74 23.81 -10.42
CA GLU A 171 -3.59 24.71 -10.26
C GLU A 171 -2.90 24.47 -8.90
N VAL A 172 -3.66 24.29 -7.80
CA VAL A 172 -3.10 23.88 -6.50
C VAL A 172 -2.29 22.58 -6.62
N LEU A 173 -2.84 21.58 -7.34
CA LEU A 173 -2.14 20.31 -7.56
C LEU A 173 -0.88 20.48 -8.41
N ASN A 174 -0.97 21.25 -9.50
CA ASN A 174 0.15 21.52 -10.41
C ASN A 174 1.28 22.24 -9.67
N GLN A 175 0.96 23.26 -8.87
CA GLN A 175 1.94 23.98 -8.07
C GLN A 175 2.63 23.04 -7.08
N TRP A 176 1.87 22.25 -6.30
CA TRP A 176 2.44 21.24 -5.39
C TRP A 176 3.42 20.31 -6.10
N LEU A 177 3.04 19.76 -7.26
CA LEU A 177 3.88 18.79 -7.95
C LEU A 177 5.08 19.43 -8.68
N SER A 178 4.97 20.66 -9.17
CA SER A 178 6.06 21.36 -9.86
C SER A 178 7.13 21.88 -8.89
N GLU A 179 6.72 22.28 -7.68
CA GLU A 179 7.62 22.77 -6.62
C GLU A 179 8.13 21.63 -5.71
N SER A 180 7.72 20.40 -5.98
CA SER A 180 8.00 19.22 -5.15
C SER A 180 9.49 18.91 -5.05
N VAL A 181 9.94 18.53 -3.84
CA VAL A 181 11.28 17.97 -3.60
C VAL A 181 11.47 16.59 -4.23
N PHE A 182 10.43 16.02 -4.86
CA PHE A 182 10.53 14.71 -5.49
C PHE A 182 11.62 14.69 -6.57
N ASP A 183 12.60 13.84 -6.35
CA ASP A 183 13.67 13.53 -7.30
C ASP A 183 13.63 12.05 -7.69
N ALA A 184 13.39 11.79 -8.98
CA ALA A 184 13.24 10.45 -9.50
C ALA A 184 14.53 9.63 -9.37
N ALA A 185 15.70 10.27 -9.54
CA ALA A 185 17.00 9.59 -9.44
C ALA A 185 17.27 9.14 -8.00
N THR A 186 17.04 10.01 -7.02
CA THR A 186 17.16 9.67 -5.58
C THR A 186 16.16 8.58 -5.17
N SER A 187 14.92 8.67 -5.64
CA SER A 187 13.90 7.65 -5.38
C SER A 187 14.27 6.29 -5.99
N TYR A 188 14.83 6.29 -7.19
CA TYR A 188 15.31 5.09 -7.86
C TYR A 188 16.50 4.46 -7.15
N ALA A 189 17.49 5.27 -6.75
CA ALA A 189 18.64 4.80 -6.02
C ALA A 189 18.26 4.14 -4.68
N GLU A 190 17.30 4.71 -3.95
CA GLU A 190 16.79 4.11 -2.71
C GLU A 190 15.99 2.83 -2.97
N ARG A 191 15.24 2.74 -4.08
CA ARG A 191 14.58 1.52 -4.53
C ARG A 191 15.59 0.39 -4.78
N GLU A 192 16.66 0.66 -5.54
CA GLU A 192 17.72 -0.31 -5.81
C GLU A 192 18.43 -0.74 -4.53
N ARG A 193 18.72 0.21 -3.62
CA ARG A 193 19.30 -0.10 -2.32
C ARG A 193 18.44 -1.09 -1.51
N ARG A 194 17.13 -0.84 -1.42
CA ARG A 194 16.20 -1.72 -0.69
C ARG A 194 16.14 -3.12 -1.30
N GLN A 195 16.15 -3.22 -2.62
CA GLN A 195 16.18 -4.51 -3.33
C GLN A 195 17.49 -5.26 -3.11
N ALA A 196 18.62 -4.58 -3.16
CA ALA A 196 19.92 -5.17 -2.88
C ALA A 196 20.01 -5.65 -1.42
N ASP A 197 19.53 -4.84 -0.46
CA ASP A 197 19.47 -5.19 0.96
C ASP A 197 18.58 -6.40 1.21
N SER A 198 17.41 -6.51 0.53
CA SER A 198 16.54 -7.67 0.64
C SER A 198 17.24 -8.95 0.17
N LEU A 199 17.85 -8.92 -1.02
CA LEU A 199 18.57 -10.09 -1.56
C LEU A 199 19.74 -10.49 -0.67
N GLN A 200 20.51 -9.53 -0.16
CA GLN A 200 21.62 -9.79 0.74
C GLN A 200 21.16 -10.40 2.07
N THR A 201 20.08 -9.88 2.64
CA THR A 201 19.49 -10.38 3.88
C THR A 201 18.99 -11.80 3.71
N LEU A 202 18.20 -12.06 2.66
CA LEU A 202 17.67 -13.40 2.36
C LEU A 202 18.80 -14.41 2.05
N GLN A 203 19.85 -13.98 1.34
CA GLN A 203 21.03 -14.82 1.10
C GLN A 203 21.72 -15.22 2.39
N ARG A 204 21.90 -14.28 3.34
CA ARG A 204 22.50 -14.58 4.65
C ARG A 204 21.61 -15.55 5.44
N MET A 205 20.30 -15.34 5.44
CA MET A 205 19.35 -16.25 6.10
C MET A 205 19.42 -17.66 5.51
N ALA A 206 19.42 -17.78 4.19
CA ALA A 206 19.52 -19.06 3.49
C ALA A 206 20.86 -19.79 3.78
N GLN A 207 21.97 -19.06 3.93
CA GLN A 207 23.27 -19.62 4.31
C GLN A 207 23.28 -20.18 5.75
N THR A 208 22.47 -19.63 6.65
CA THR A 208 22.32 -20.16 8.02
C THR A 208 21.54 -21.47 8.01
N GLY A 209 20.55 -21.62 7.11
CA GLY A 209 19.75 -22.83 6.95
C GLY A 209 18.80 -23.15 8.10
N GLU A 210 18.77 -22.31 9.14
CA GLU A 210 17.99 -22.54 10.36
C GLU A 210 17.21 -21.28 10.76
N ALA A 211 15.90 -21.45 11.05
CA ALA A 211 15.07 -20.42 11.62
C ALA A 211 15.39 -20.26 13.11
N SER A 212 15.98 -19.15 13.47
CA SER A 212 16.46 -18.83 14.82
C SER A 212 16.21 -17.36 15.15
N ALA A 213 16.42 -16.97 16.39
CA ALA A 213 16.37 -15.56 16.80
C ALA A 213 17.36 -14.70 16.00
N THR A 214 18.50 -15.25 15.60
CA THR A 214 19.51 -14.55 14.77
C THR A 214 18.97 -14.28 13.36
N THR A 215 18.38 -15.27 12.70
CA THR A 215 17.83 -15.11 11.36
C THR A 215 16.57 -14.23 11.36
N GLN A 216 15.76 -14.29 12.41
CA GLN A 216 14.66 -13.36 12.62
C GLN A 216 15.15 -11.92 12.78
N ALA A 217 16.23 -11.71 13.57
CA ALA A 217 16.82 -10.38 13.72
C ALA A 217 17.39 -9.82 12.40
N LEU A 218 17.91 -10.67 11.50
CA LEU A 218 18.31 -10.24 10.15
C LEU A 218 17.13 -9.73 9.34
N LEU A 219 16.01 -10.46 9.35
CA LEU A 219 14.78 -10.08 8.66
C LEU A 219 14.18 -8.79 9.25
N HIS A 220 14.07 -8.73 10.57
CA HIS A 220 13.62 -7.55 11.29
C HIS A 220 14.44 -6.31 10.94
N GLY A 221 15.77 -6.42 10.98
CA GLY A 221 16.68 -5.33 10.61
C GLY A 221 16.52 -4.88 9.15
N TRP A 222 16.25 -5.79 8.22
CA TRP A 222 15.91 -5.43 6.84
C TRP A 222 14.58 -4.68 6.74
N ILE A 223 13.55 -5.12 7.46
CA ILE A 223 12.26 -4.41 7.52
C ILE A 223 12.48 -2.97 8.01
N GLU A 224 13.18 -2.79 9.13
CA GLU A 224 13.47 -1.46 9.68
C GLU A 224 14.25 -0.57 8.68
N ARG A 225 15.28 -1.10 8.01
CA ARG A 225 16.04 -0.35 6.99
C ARG A 225 15.24 -0.05 5.73
N SER A 226 14.14 -0.76 5.50
CA SER A 226 13.22 -0.50 4.37
C SER A 226 12.33 0.72 4.64
N PHE A 227 11.97 0.99 5.90
CA PHE A 227 11.23 2.18 6.30
C PHE A 227 12.13 3.35 6.65
N ASN A 228 13.28 3.08 7.27
CA ASN A 228 14.21 4.07 7.75
C ASN A 228 15.58 3.83 7.13
N SER A 229 15.84 4.48 5.99
CA SER A 229 17.08 4.26 5.24
C SER A 229 18.32 4.48 6.14
N PRO A 230 19.30 3.58 6.11
CA PRO A 230 20.57 3.79 6.82
C PRO A 230 21.41 4.92 6.20
N ILE A 231 21.09 5.34 4.97
CA ILE A 231 21.76 6.42 4.26
C ILE A 231 21.10 7.74 4.63
N GLU A 232 21.84 8.63 5.31
CA GLU A 232 21.35 9.91 5.83
C GLU A 232 20.61 10.75 4.78
N ARG A 233 21.21 10.93 3.60
CA ARG A 233 20.59 11.71 2.51
C ARG A 233 19.25 11.15 2.05
N HIS A 234 19.09 9.82 2.01
CA HIS A 234 17.83 9.18 1.61
C HIS A 234 16.78 9.31 2.70
N ARG A 235 17.20 9.25 3.97
CA ARG A 235 16.32 9.45 5.12
C ARG A 235 15.79 10.87 5.18
N ALA A 236 16.70 11.87 5.04
CA ALA A 236 16.32 13.28 5.00
C ALA A 236 15.40 13.59 3.81
N TYR A 237 15.71 13.06 2.62
CA TYR A 237 14.86 13.17 1.45
C TYR A 237 13.46 12.57 1.67
N GLY A 238 13.39 11.37 2.24
CA GLY A 238 12.12 10.72 2.56
C GLY A 238 11.27 11.52 3.55
N GLN A 239 11.90 12.13 4.57
CA GLN A 239 11.22 12.99 5.53
C GLN A 239 10.70 14.27 4.89
N ALA A 240 11.51 14.94 4.05
CA ALA A 240 11.10 16.14 3.34
C ALA A 240 9.92 15.85 2.39
N LEU A 241 9.99 14.76 1.62
CA LEU A 241 8.91 14.37 0.72
C LEU A 241 7.62 14.01 1.48
N TRP A 242 7.74 13.33 2.62
CA TRP A 242 6.60 13.01 3.47
C TRP A 242 5.93 14.26 4.04
N GLN A 243 6.72 15.21 4.55
CA GLN A 243 6.21 16.49 5.07
C GLN A 243 5.52 17.29 3.96
N GLU A 244 6.16 17.42 2.80
CA GLU A 244 5.57 18.09 1.63
C GLU A 244 4.22 17.46 1.23
N ASN A 245 4.14 16.12 1.23
CA ASN A 245 2.89 15.44 0.88
C ASN A 245 1.77 15.74 1.90
N CYS A 246 2.09 15.87 3.19
CA CYS A 246 1.12 16.28 4.19
C CYS A 246 0.61 17.70 3.93
N GLU A 247 1.50 18.62 3.59
CA GLU A 247 1.19 20.03 3.28
C GLU A 247 0.38 20.16 1.99
N GLY A 248 0.83 19.51 0.92
CA GLY A 248 0.17 19.53 -0.38
C GLY A 248 -1.23 18.93 -0.32
N PHE A 249 -1.41 17.80 0.37
CA PHE A 249 -2.72 17.19 0.52
C PHE A 249 -3.67 18.07 1.36
N ALA A 250 -3.20 18.64 2.46
CA ALA A 250 -4.02 19.55 3.28
C ALA A 250 -4.45 20.77 2.46
N LYS A 251 -3.53 21.41 1.72
CA LYS A 251 -3.83 22.55 0.84
C LYS A 251 -4.87 22.19 -0.23
N LEU A 252 -4.72 21.02 -0.86
CA LEU A 252 -5.65 20.55 -1.87
C LEU A 252 -7.03 20.26 -1.26
N HIS A 253 -7.10 19.51 -0.15
CA HIS A 253 -8.36 19.23 0.54
C HIS A 253 -9.09 20.52 0.91
N ASN A 254 -8.38 21.50 1.47
CA ASN A 254 -8.95 22.78 1.90
C ASN A 254 -9.46 23.62 0.72
N SER A 255 -9.00 23.35 -0.51
CA SER A 255 -9.51 23.98 -1.73
C SER A 255 -10.78 23.31 -2.28
N THR A 256 -11.18 22.16 -1.75
CA THR A 256 -12.32 21.38 -2.26
C THR A 256 -13.67 22.01 -1.87
N THR A 257 -14.65 21.82 -2.72
CA THR A 257 -16.02 22.30 -2.48
C THR A 257 -16.77 21.42 -1.47
N PRO A 258 -17.84 21.90 -0.84
CA PRO A 258 -18.69 21.09 0.04
C PRO A 258 -19.22 19.81 -0.66
N ALA A 259 -19.55 19.89 -1.95
CA ALA A 259 -20.02 18.73 -2.72
C ALA A 259 -18.92 17.66 -2.89
N GLN A 260 -17.68 18.08 -3.13
CA GLN A 260 -16.53 17.17 -3.23
C GLN A 260 -16.20 16.52 -1.87
N ARG A 261 -16.26 17.30 -0.78
CA ARG A 261 -16.09 16.77 0.59
C ARG A 261 -17.20 15.78 0.95
N GLN A 262 -18.44 16.03 0.52
CA GLN A 262 -19.54 15.08 0.68
C GLN A 262 -19.26 13.77 -0.08
N ARG A 263 -18.76 13.84 -1.31
CA ARG A 263 -18.37 12.65 -2.08
C ARG A 263 -17.25 11.85 -1.38
N LEU A 264 -16.22 12.54 -0.85
CA LEU A 264 -15.20 11.88 -0.03
C LEU A 264 -15.84 11.17 1.17
N LEU A 265 -16.73 11.84 1.89
CA LEU A 265 -17.43 11.27 3.03
C LEU A 265 -18.24 10.01 2.67
N GLU A 266 -18.92 10.02 1.53
CA GLU A 266 -19.68 8.87 1.01
C GLU A 266 -18.73 7.70 0.66
N SER A 267 -17.58 7.98 0.05
CA SER A 267 -16.56 6.96 -0.23
C SER A 267 -16.01 6.33 1.06
N LEU A 268 -15.70 7.15 2.07
CA LEU A 268 -15.22 6.66 3.38
C LEU A 268 -16.27 5.82 4.11
N ARG A 269 -17.55 6.20 4.03
CA ARG A 269 -18.68 5.41 4.56
C ARG A 269 -18.84 4.08 3.81
N GLY A 270 -18.66 4.10 2.50
CA GLY A 270 -18.66 2.88 1.68
C GLY A 270 -17.61 1.88 2.16
N TYR A 271 -16.36 2.33 2.34
CA TYR A 271 -15.27 1.50 2.87
C TYR A 271 -15.56 1.00 4.29
N GLU A 272 -16.11 1.85 5.18
CA GLU A 272 -16.48 1.43 6.52
C GLU A 272 -17.53 0.31 6.48
N ASN A 273 -18.56 0.46 5.66
CA ASN A 273 -19.61 -0.54 5.50
C ASN A 273 -19.04 -1.87 4.98
N ASP A 274 -18.13 -1.82 4.01
CA ASP A 274 -17.48 -3.01 3.48
C ASP A 274 -16.66 -3.74 4.54
N PHE A 275 -15.85 -3.00 5.31
CA PHE A 275 -15.05 -3.60 6.39
C PHE A 275 -15.93 -4.19 7.50
N ARG A 276 -17.01 -3.52 7.86
CA ARG A 276 -17.98 -4.08 8.82
C ARG A 276 -18.67 -5.33 8.30
N ALA A 277 -19.05 -5.35 7.01
CA ALA A 277 -19.63 -6.51 6.37
C ALA A 277 -18.64 -7.69 6.30
N LEU A 278 -17.36 -7.42 6.06
CA LEU A 278 -16.31 -8.44 6.16
C LEU A 278 -16.24 -8.99 7.58
N MET A 279 -16.15 -8.14 8.61
CA MET A 279 -16.05 -8.55 10.02
C MET A 279 -17.26 -9.37 10.51
N SER A 280 -18.43 -9.22 9.89
CA SER A 280 -19.64 -9.97 10.27
C SER A 280 -19.72 -11.37 9.66
N LYS A 281 -18.93 -11.66 8.63
CA LYS A 281 -18.85 -12.99 8.00
C LYS A 281 -17.90 -13.87 8.84
N LYS A 282 -18.44 -14.97 9.38
CA LYS A 282 -17.66 -15.97 10.12
C LYS A 282 -16.88 -16.86 9.19
#